data_c864555c80ddcfe47c31c918863a2cb9
#
_entry.id   c864555c80ddcfe47c31c918863a2cb9
#
_cell.length_a   1.000
_cell.length_b   1.000
_cell.length_c   1.000
_cell.angle_alpha   90.00
_cell.angle_beta   90.00
_cell.angle_gamma   90.00
#
_symmetry.space_group_name_H-M   'P 1'
#
loop_
_entity.id
_entity.type
_entity.pdbx_description
1 polymer ?
#
loop_
_entity_poly.entity_id
_entity_poly.type
_entity_poly.pdbx_seq_one_letter_code
_entity_poly.pdbx_strand_id
1 'polypeptide(L)'
;LLTLFYLVFSSKAWEYISLNLIQLKVFKRVSTYSIPLVPNNLAWWIINASDRTIVAHFLGTAANGIYSIANKFPNVFINFYDILNLSWTETVSLHYGDEDRDEFLTETMTSLFKMFSAACFGIVACMPFVFPIMINAKYAAAYDQILILMYAMLFRVLVGLYSCVYVAQKNAKKIAYTSMSAAIINIIVDLVLINKIQVFAASFSTLIAFLSMFIIRYIDVNKTVHMKIRKPIIIGTVLIGLMLVGTYYCENKTVQFVAFCITAIYA
;
A
#
# COMPACT_ATOMS: atom_id res chain seq x y z
N LEU A 1 -22.53 8.66 5.73
CA LEU A 1 -23.91 8.89 5.31
C LEU A 1 -24.43 10.24 5.81
N LEU A 2 -24.40 10.54 7.11
CA LEU A 2 -24.82 11.82 7.69
C LEU A 2 -24.09 13.03 7.11
N THR A 3 -22.77 12.96 6.93
CA THR A 3 -21.96 14.00 6.29
C THR A 3 -22.34 14.23 4.82
N LEU A 4 -22.67 13.17 4.09
CA LEU A 4 -23.10 13.27 2.70
C LEU A 4 -24.48 13.96 2.62
N PHE A 5 -25.40 13.58 3.49
CA PHE A 5 -26.71 14.25 3.63
C PHE A 5 -26.54 15.73 3.95
N TYR A 6 -25.71 16.05 4.94
CA TYR A 6 -25.44 17.43 5.31
C TYR A 6 -24.87 18.23 4.16
N LEU A 7 -23.87 17.69 3.42
CA LEU A 7 -23.28 18.35 2.25
C LEU A 7 -24.29 18.57 1.13
N VAL A 8 -25.10 17.56 0.81
CA VAL A 8 -26.16 17.69 -0.22
C VAL A 8 -27.20 18.73 0.18
N PHE A 9 -27.59 18.77 1.45
CA PHE A 9 -28.54 19.76 1.96
C PHE A 9 -27.96 21.17 2.05
N SER A 10 -26.73 21.34 2.58
CA SER A 10 -26.10 22.65 2.73
C SER A 10 -25.70 23.28 1.39
N SER A 11 -25.30 22.48 0.41
CA SER A 11 -24.96 22.95 -0.94
C SER A 11 -26.15 23.11 -1.86
N LYS A 12 -27.36 22.75 -1.41
CA LYS A 12 -28.59 22.71 -2.24
C LYS A 12 -28.39 22.00 -3.59
N ALA A 13 -27.60 20.91 -3.57
CA ALA A 13 -27.21 20.19 -4.79
C ALA A 13 -28.38 19.73 -5.65
N TRP A 14 -29.57 19.52 -5.03
CA TRP A 14 -30.81 19.16 -5.78
C TRP A 14 -31.27 20.24 -6.73
N GLU A 15 -30.98 21.54 -6.50
CA GLU A 15 -31.38 22.63 -7.38
C GLU A 15 -30.66 22.57 -8.74
N TYR A 16 -29.48 21.91 -8.76
CA TYR A 16 -28.66 21.73 -9.97
C TYR A 16 -28.89 20.39 -10.66
N ILE A 17 -29.71 19.49 -10.08
CA ILE A 17 -30.03 18.19 -10.69
C ILE A 17 -31.21 18.36 -11.62
N SER A 18 -30.95 18.33 -12.92
CA SER A 18 -32.00 18.34 -13.96
C SER A 18 -31.80 17.16 -14.91
N LEU A 19 -32.82 16.34 -15.08
CA LEU A 19 -32.81 15.20 -16.00
C LEU A 19 -32.58 15.64 -17.45
N ASN A 20 -32.99 16.86 -17.81
CA ASN A 20 -32.80 17.42 -19.14
C ASN A 20 -31.35 17.78 -19.46
N LEU A 21 -30.46 17.85 -18.44
CA LEU A 21 -29.04 18.13 -18.63
C LEU A 21 -28.21 16.85 -18.81
N ILE A 22 -28.80 15.67 -18.73
CA ILE A 22 -28.10 14.40 -18.92
C ILE A 22 -27.75 14.25 -20.41
N GLN A 23 -26.49 14.47 -20.74
CA GLN A 23 -25.98 14.26 -22.08
C GLN A 23 -25.39 12.83 -22.19
N LEU A 24 -25.93 12.04 -23.10
CA LEU A 24 -25.46 10.66 -23.37
C LEU A 24 -23.97 10.62 -23.69
N LYS A 25 -23.44 11.65 -24.36
CA LYS A 25 -21.99 11.77 -24.66
C LYS A 25 -21.15 11.88 -23.40
N VAL A 26 -21.59 12.68 -22.41
CA VAL A 26 -20.89 12.82 -21.11
C VAL A 26 -20.99 11.53 -20.32
N PHE A 27 -22.20 10.93 -20.26
CA PHE A 27 -22.40 9.64 -19.61
C PHE A 27 -21.48 8.55 -20.18
N LYS A 28 -21.41 8.41 -21.51
CA LYS A 28 -20.52 7.45 -22.18
C LYS A 28 -19.05 7.70 -21.84
N ARG A 29 -18.63 8.96 -21.82
CA ARG A 29 -17.23 9.33 -21.47
C ARG A 29 -16.88 8.97 -20.03
N VAL A 30 -17.76 9.32 -19.09
CA VAL A 30 -17.58 9.01 -17.66
C VAL A 30 -17.59 7.49 -17.44
N SER A 31 -18.55 6.77 -18.02
CA SER A 31 -18.65 5.31 -17.91
C SER A 31 -17.42 4.60 -18.49
N THR A 32 -16.90 5.06 -19.63
CA THR A 32 -15.69 4.48 -20.24
C THR A 32 -14.47 4.57 -19.31
N TYR A 33 -14.38 5.61 -18.49
CA TYR A 33 -13.33 5.76 -17.49
C TYR A 33 -13.64 4.99 -16.20
N SER A 34 -14.89 5.05 -15.72
CA SER A 34 -15.26 4.51 -14.40
C SER A 34 -15.44 2.98 -14.41
N ILE A 35 -15.96 2.39 -15.49
CA ILE A 35 -16.16 0.93 -15.56
C ILE A 35 -14.86 0.14 -15.33
N PRO A 36 -13.70 0.48 -15.91
CA PRO A 36 -12.45 -0.22 -15.62
C PRO A 36 -11.94 -0.06 -14.18
N LEU A 37 -12.44 0.93 -13.41
CA LEU A 37 -12.07 1.08 -12.00
C LEU A 37 -12.82 0.09 -11.09
N VAL A 38 -13.94 -0.47 -11.53
CA VAL A 38 -14.67 -1.49 -10.75
C VAL A 38 -13.81 -2.75 -10.52
N PRO A 39 -13.20 -3.37 -11.54
CA PRO A 39 -12.24 -4.46 -11.34
C PRO A 39 -11.05 -4.06 -10.44
N ASN A 40 -10.57 -2.83 -10.51
CA ASN A 40 -9.51 -2.36 -9.61
C ASN A 40 -9.96 -2.40 -8.14
N ASN A 41 -11.14 -1.85 -7.83
CA ASN A 41 -11.66 -1.85 -6.46
C ASN A 41 -11.95 -3.27 -5.98
N LEU A 42 -12.44 -4.13 -6.87
CA LEU A 42 -12.63 -5.56 -6.57
C LEU A 42 -11.30 -6.25 -6.26
N ALA A 43 -10.24 -5.96 -7.04
CA ALA A 43 -8.91 -6.52 -6.79
C ALA A 43 -8.36 -6.12 -5.41
N TRP A 44 -8.50 -4.86 -5.02
CA TRP A 44 -8.12 -4.39 -3.68
C TRP A 44 -8.91 -5.06 -2.57
N TRP A 45 -10.23 -5.23 -2.77
CA TRP A 45 -11.06 -5.95 -1.83
C TRP A 45 -10.63 -7.42 -1.73
N ILE A 46 -10.36 -8.08 -2.86
CA ILE A 46 -9.87 -9.46 -2.89
C ILE A 46 -8.58 -9.59 -2.09
N ILE A 47 -7.54 -8.78 -2.36
CA ILE A 47 -6.26 -8.85 -1.63
C ILE A 47 -6.48 -8.71 -0.13
N ASN A 48 -7.34 -7.78 0.32
CA ASN A 48 -7.58 -7.56 1.75
C ASN A 48 -8.45 -8.64 2.41
N ALA A 49 -9.38 -9.26 1.67
CA ALA A 49 -10.34 -10.22 2.20
C ALA A 49 -9.89 -11.67 2.02
N SER A 50 -9.18 -12.00 0.93
CA SER A 50 -8.77 -13.38 0.61
C SER A 50 -7.87 -13.96 1.68
N ASP A 51 -6.83 -13.24 2.10
CA ASP A 51 -5.88 -13.70 3.11
C ASP A 51 -6.60 -14.14 4.40
N ARG A 52 -7.53 -13.30 4.89
CA ARG A 52 -8.30 -13.62 6.09
C ARG A 52 -9.24 -14.80 5.91
N THR A 53 -9.84 -14.91 4.74
CA THR A 53 -10.76 -16.00 4.42
C THR A 53 -10.01 -17.33 4.28
N ILE A 54 -8.87 -17.33 3.59
CA ILE A 54 -8.02 -18.51 3.40
C ILE A 54 -7.45 -18.95 4.76
N VAL A 55 -6.86 -18.03 5.54
CA VAL A 55 -6.34 -18.35 6.88
C VAL A 55 -7.45 -18.91 7.78
N ALA A 56 -8.64 -18.30 7.80
CA ALA A 56 -9.74 -18.79 8.62
C ALA A 56 -10.23 -20.18 8.20
N HIS A 57 -10.27 -20.45 6.89
CA HIS A 57 -10.74 -21.71 6.34
C HIS A 57 -9.75 -22.86 6.59
N PHE A 58 -8.45 -22.65 6.33
CA PHE A 58 -7.42 -23.69 6.43
C PHE A 58 -6.84 -23.86 7.84
N LEU A 59 -6.71 -22.77 8.60
CA LEU A 59 -6.01 -22.76 9.90
C LEU A 59 -6.94 -22.44 11.08
N GLY A 60 -8.18 -22.06 10.80
CA GLY A 60 -9.18 -21.76 11.79
C GLY A 60 -9.19 -20.32 12.31
N THR A 61 -10.20 -20.01 13.13
CA THR A 61 -10.46 -18.63 13.61
C THR A 61 -9.38 -18.09 14.54
N ALA A 62 -8.70 -18.96 15.30
CA ALA A 62 -7.60 -18.53 16.18
C ALA A 62 -6.40 -17.98 15.37
N ALA A 63 -6.01 -18.68 14.29
CA ALA A 63 -4.96 -18.23 13.38
C ALA A 63 -5.34 -16.91 12.67
N ASN A 64 -6.60 -16.78 12.25
CA ASN A 64 -7.11 -15.53 11.69
C ASN A 64 -7.08 -14.38 12.70
N GLY A 65 -7.30 -14.66 13.99
CA GLY A 65 -7.13 -13.71 15.08
C GLY A 65 -5.69 -13.19 15.18
N ILE A 66 -4.69 -14.08 15.11
CA ILE A 66 -3.27 -13.74 15.09
C ILE A 66 -2.93 -12.85 13.88
N TYR A 67 -3.36 -13.26 12.68
CA TYR A 67 -3.15 -12.48 11.46
C TYR A 67 -3.83 -11.10 11.51
N SER A 68 -5.03 -11.02 12.09
CA SER A 68 -5.75 -9.76 12.27
C SER A 68 -5.04 -8.80 13.22
N ILE A 69 -4.40 -9.30 14.28
CA ILE A 69 -3.57 -8.50 15.19
C ILE A 69 -2.30 -8.01 14.47
N ALA A 70 -1.63 -8.88 13.71
CA ALA A 70 -0.44 -8.52 12.94
C ALA A 70 -0.70 -7.38 11.95
N ASN A 71 -1.89 -7.33 11.37
CA ASN A 71 -2.30 -6.28 10.43
C ASN A 71 -2.59 -4.91 11.06
N LYS A 72 -2.68 -4.77 12.38
CA LYS A 72 -3.03 -3.48 13.02
C LYS A 72 -2.00 -2.39 12.72
N PHE A 73 -0.72 -2.69 12.86
CA PHE A 73 0.36 -1.72 12.63
C PHE A 73 0.51 -1.37 11.14
N PRO A 74 0.55 -2.34 10.23
CA PRO A 74 0.51 -2.08 8.78
C PRO A 74 -0.69 -1.23 8.34
N ASN A 75 -1.87 -1.47 8.92
CA ASN A 75 -3.06 -0.68 8.59
C ASN A 75 -2.96 0.77 9.05
N VAL A 76 -2.40 1.04 10.23
CA VAL A 76 -2.16 2.43 10.67
C VAL A 76 -1.19 3.13 9.72
N PHE A 77 -0.10 2.47 9.35
CA PHE A 77 0.87 3.01 8.39
C PHE A 77 0.24 3.34 7.04
N ILE A 78 -0.55 2.43 6.49
CA ILE A 78 -1.13 2.62 5.17
C ILE A 78 -2.26 3.66 5.17
N ASN A 79 -3.02 3.80 6.25
CA ASN A 79 -4.02 4.86 6.39
C ASN A 79 -3.38 6.24 6.35
N PHE A 80 -2.21 6.41 6.98
CA PHE A 80 -1.44 7.65 6.88
C PHE A 80 -0.98 7.93 5.43
N TYR A 81 -0.51 6.89 4.73
CA TYR A 81 -0.16 7.00 3.33
C TYR A 81 -1.37 7.37 2.45
N ASP A 82 -2.52 6.73 2.65
CA ASP A 82 -3.71 6.94 1.80
C ASP A 82 -4.19 8.40 1.84
N ILE A 83 -4.04 9.09 2.99
CA ILE A 83 -4.34 10.53 3.12
C ILE A 83 -3.40 11.37 2.23
N LEU A 84 -2.09 11.11 2.30
CA LEU A 84 -1.10 11.85 1.51
C LEU A 84 -1.15 11.49 0.02
N ASN A 85 -1.53 10.25 -0.31
CA ASN A 85 -1.66 9.80 -1.69
C ASN A 85 -2.76 10.54 -2.47
N LEU A 86 -3.78 11.06 -1.78
CA LEU A 86 -4.80 11.90 -2.40
C LEU A 86 -4.19 13.18 -2.97
N SER A 87 -3.43 13.91 -2.14
CA SER A 87 -2.71 15.12 -2.57
C SER A 87 -1.64 14.83 -3.62
N TRP A 88 -0.92 13.71 -3.50
CA TRP A 88 0.06 13.28 -4.49
C TRP A 88 -0.59 13.03 -5.86
N THR A 89 -1.73 12.36 -5.89
CA THR A 89 -2.48 12.08 -7.13
C THR A 89 -2.91 13.36 -7.82
N GLU A 90 -3.36 14.36 -7.07
CA GLU A 90 -3.73 15.67 -7.60
C GLU A 90 -2.50 16.39 -8.14
N THR A 91 -1.42 16.46 -7.36
CA THR A 91 -0.15 17.09 -7.76
C THR A 91 0.38 16.52 -9.07
N VAL A 92 0.45 15.20 -9.20
CA VAL A 92 0.89 14.54 -10.44
C VAL A 92 -0.02 14.89 -11.61
N SER A 93 -1.34 14.97 -11.38
CA SER A 93 -2.31 15.28 -12.44
C SER A 93 -2.19 16.73 -12.92
N LEU A 94 -1.86 17.68 -12.04
CA LEU A 94 -1.67 19.09 -12.38
C LEU A 94 -0.36 19.30 -13.15
N HIS A 95 0.75 18.70 -12.70
CA HIS A 95 2.07 18.88 -13.30
C HIS A 95 2.37 17.90 -14.45
N TYR A 96 1.42 17.07 -14.84
CA TYR A 96 1.65 16.06 -15.88
C TYR A 96 2.02 16.64 -17.26
N GLY A 97 1.58 17.87 -17.55
CA GLY A 97 1.82 18.57 -18.82
C GLY A 97 3.03 19.50 -18.82
N ASP A 98 3.73 19.67 -17.69
CA ASP A 98 4.82 20.64 -17.57
C ASP A 98 6.11 20.12 -18.23
N GLU A 99 6.97 21.04 -18.69
CA GLU A 99 8.24 20.70 -19.34
C GLU A 99 9.24 20.05 -18.36
N ASP A 100 9.24 20.47 -17.09
CA ASP A 100 10.08 19.98 -16.00
C ASP A 100 9.48 18.79 -15.23
N ARG A 101 8.37 18.23 -15.75
CA ARG A 101 7.59 17.16 -15.10
C ARG A 101 8.46 16.03 -14.54
N ASP A 102 9.35 15.47 -15.34
CA ASP A 102 10.13 14.28 -14.96
C ASP A 102 11.08 14.56 -13.79
N GLU A 103 11.65 15.77 -13.74
CA GLU A 103 12.50 16.23 -12.64
C GLU A 103 11.68 16.45 -11.38
N PHE A 104 10.60 17.23 -11.48
CA PHE A 104 9.68 17.51 -10.36
C PHE A 104 9.12 16.23 -9.73
N LEU A 105 8.64 15.30 -10.56
CA LEU A 105 8.10 14.03 -10.09
C LEU A 105 9.19 13.15 -9.46
N THR A 106 10.41 13.14 -9.99
CA THR A 106 11.54 12.41 -9.44
C THR A 106 11.93 12.93 -8.04
N GLU A 107 12.00 14.24 -7.87
CA GLU A 107 12.36 14.83 -6.57
C GLU A 107 11.29 14.62 -5.51
N THR A 108 10.05 14.92 -5.85
CA THR A 108 8.93 14.75 -4.92
C THR A 108 8.72 13.28 -4.56
N MET A 109 8.77 12.37 -5.55
CA MET A 109 8.68 10.93 -5.29
C MET A 109 9.81 10.43 -4.39
N THR A 110 11.04 10.91 -4.61
CA THR A 110 12.20 10.54 -3.78
C THR A 110 11.99 10.97 -2.33
N SER A 111 11.49 12.19 -2.12
CA SER A 111 11.19 12.72 -0.79
C SER A 111 10.06 11.96 -0.09
N LEU A 112 8.96 11.68 -0.81
CA LEU A 112 7.86 10.87 -0.29
C LEU A 112 8.31 9.45 0.05
N PHE A 113 9.08 8.81 -0.83
CA PHE A 113 9.58 7.47 -0.57
C PHE A 113 10.53 7.44 0.63
N LYS A 114 11.43 8.44 0.79
CA LYS A 114 12.28 8.57 1.97
C LYS A 114 11.42 8.69 3.24
N MET A 115 10.43 9.57 3.24
CA MET A 115 9.54 9.78 4.38
C MET A 115 8.78 8.50 4.77
N PHE A 116 8.20 7.79 3.79
CA PHE A 116 7.44 6.56 4.08
C PHE A 116 8.35 5.39 4.45
N SER A 117 9.55 5.27 3.87
CA SER A 117 10.52 4.25 4.30
C SER A 117 10.99 4.50 5.71
N ALA A 118 11.26 5.76 6.08
CA ALA A 118 11.62 6.14 7.44
C ALA A 118 10.49 5.82 8.44
N ALA A 119 9.26 6.17 8.13
CA ALA A 119 8.10 5.85 8.96
C ALA A 119 7.88 4.34 9.10
N CYS A 120 7.98 3.58 8.01
CA CYS A 120 7.87 2.12 8.01
C CYS A 120 8.93 1.49 8.92
N PHE A 121 10.19 1.86 8.72
CA PHE A 121 11.31 1.34 9.50
C PHE A 121 11.29 1.80 10.96
N GLY A 122 10.84 3.03 11.22
CA GLY A 122 10.61 3.53 12.57
C GLY A 122 9.60 2.67 13.32
N ILE A 123 8.46 2.34 12.70
CA ILE A 123 7.46 1.44 13.29
C ILE A 123 8.08 0.07 13.55
N VAL A 124 8.76 -0.53 12.56
CA VAL A 124 9.41 -1.86 12.71
C VAL A 124 10.42 -1.86 13.83
N ALA A 125 11.28 -0.84 13.91
CA ALA A 125 12.31 -0.72 14.95
C ALA A 125 11.74 -0.52 16.36
N CYS A 126 10.53 0.07 16.47
CA CYS A 126 9.82 0.22 17.75
C CYS A 126 9.14 -1.07 18.21
N MET A 127 8.83 -2.02 17.32
CA MET A 127 8.02 -3.21 17.65
C MET A 127 8.56 -4.04 18.82
N PRO A 128 9.86 -4.30 18.95
CA PRO A 128 10.39 -5.07 20.08
C PRO A 128 10.04 -4.49 21.45
N PHE A 129 9.83 -3.18 21.51
CA PHE A 129 9.52 -2.46 22.76
C PHE A 129 8.01 -2.25 22.94
N VAL A 130 7.31 -1.91 21.86
CA VAL A 130 5.91 -1.51 21.89
C VAL A 130 4.97 -2.73 21.90
N PHE A 131 5.30 -3.77 21.13
CA PHE A 131 4.45 -4.94 20.98
C PHE A 131 4.13 -5.66 22.30
N PRO A 132 5.12 -5.92 23.19
CA PRO A 132 4.84 -6.58 24.49
C PRO A 132 3.95 -5.76 25.43
N ILE A 133 3.94 -4.43 25.25
CA ILE A 133 3.11 -3.52 26.09
C ILE A 133 1.68 -3.47 25.55
N MET A 134 1.51 -3.46 24.22
CA MET A 134 0.21 -3.24 23.58
C MET A 134 -0.58 -4.51 23.32
N ILE A 135 0.09 -5.65 23.17
CA ILE A 135 -0.51 -6.89 22.69
C ILE A 135 -0.42 -7.97 23.76
N ASN A 136 -1.55 -8.61 24.04
CA ASN A 136 -1.61 -9.71 25.00
C ASN A 136 -0.75 -10.90 24.53
N ALA A 137 -0.06 -11.57 25.47
CA ALA A 137 0.81 -12.71 25.21
C ALA A 137 0.13 -13.85 24.41
N LYS A 138 -1.19 -14.00 24.51
CA LYS A 138 -1.96 -14.95 23.68
C LYS A 138 -1.74 -14.78 22.17
N TYR A 139 -1.40 -13.57 21.73
CA TYR A 139 -1.20 -13.24 20.33
C TYR A 139 0.28 -13.00 19.99
N ALA A 140 1.22 -13.51 20.78
CA ALA A 140 2.65 -13.32 20.59
C ALA A 140 3.12 -13.71 19.16
N ALA A 141 2.55 -14.76 18.58
CA ALA A 141 2.86 -15.19 17.21
C ALA A 141 2.51 -14.16 16.12
N ALA A 142 1.74 -13.12 16.46
CA ALA A 142 1.49 -12.01 15.52
C ALA A 142 2.75 -11.15 15.29
N TYR A 143 3.69 -11.13 16.26
CA TYR A 143 4.93 -10.37 16.15
C TYR A 143 5.71 -10.70 14.89
N ASP A 144 5.87 -11.99 14.61
CA ASP A 144 6.68 -12.48 13.48
C ASP A 144 6.11 -12.08 12.11
N GLN A 145 4.81 -11.79 12.04
CA GLN A 145 4.13 -11.40 10.81
C GLN A 145 4.31 -9.91 10.48
N ILE A 146 4.49 -9.08 11.52
CA ILE A 146 4.46 -7.62 11.38
C ILE A 146 5.56 -7.13 10.45
N LEU A 147 6.78 -7.66 10.57
CA LEU A 147 7.90 -7.27 9.73
C LEU A 147 7.58 -7.47 8.23
N ILE A 148 7.09 -8.66 7.87
CA ILE A 148 6.77 -9.03 6.48
C ILE A 148 5.66 -8.13 5.95
N LEU A 149 4.61 -7.93 6.74
CA LEU A 149 3.47 -7.09 6.38
C LEU A 149 3.87 -5.61 6.26
N MET A 150 4.76 -5.10 7.11
CA MET A 150 5.26 -3.72 6.99
C MET A 150 6.04 -3.52 5.68
N TYR A 151 6.88 -4.48 5.29
CA TYR A 151 7.53 -4.43 3.97
C TYR A 151 6.55 -4.55 2.82
N ALA A 152 5.52 -5.38 2.94
CA ALA A 152 4.44 -5.44 1.96
C ALA A 152 3.77 -4.06 1.80
N MET A 153 3.52 -3.35 2.91
CA MET A 153 2.93 -2.00 2.86
C MET A 153 3.90 -0.96 2.27
N LEU A 154 5.21 -1.10 2.47
CA LEU A 154 6.19 -0.23 1.80
C LEU A 154 6.15 -0.40 0.27
N PHE A 155 6.03 -1.65 -0.23
CA PHE A 155 5.79 -1.87 -1.67
C PHE A 155 4.43 -1.35 -2.13
N ARG A 156 3.39 -1.45 -1.30
CA ARG A 156 2.08 -0.83 -1.60
C ARG A 156 2.18 0.69 -1.76
N VAL A 157 3.00 1.37 -0.93
CA VAL A 157 3.30 2.80 -1.10
C VAL A 157 3.92 3.06 -2.47
N LEU A 158 4.95 2.29 -2.85
CA LEU A 158 5.56 2.41 -4.19
C LEU A 158 4.54 2.19 -5.31
N VAL A 159 3.70 1.17 -5.19
CA VAL A 159 2.61 0.89 -6.13
C VAL A 159 1.71 2.11 -6.30
N GLY A 160 1.34 2.77 -5.22
CA GLY A 160 0.50 3.96 -5.25
C GLY A 160 1.20 5.17 -5.85
N LEU A 161 2.46 5.43 -5.49
CA LEU A 161 3.26 6.53 -6.03
C LEU A 161 3.38 6.46 -7.57
N TYR A 162 3.56 5.27 -8.14
CA TYR A 162 3.55 5.07 -9.60
C TYR A 162 2.15 5.08 -10.23
N SER A 163 1.14 4.71 -9.45
CA SER A 163 -0.26 4.66 -9.91
C SER A 163 -0.81 6.01 -10.35
N CYS A 164 -0.35 7.09 -9.72
CA CYS A 164 -0.83 8.45 -9.97
C CYS A 164 -0.56 8.89 -11.42
N VAL A 165 0.51 8.37 -12.04
CA VAL A 165 0.79 8.61 -13.46
C VAL A 165 -0.31 8.04 -14.35
N TYR A 166 -0.84 6.86 -14.06
CA TYR A 166 -1.97 6.30 -14.82
C TYR A 166 -3.26 7.13 -14.63
N VAL A 167 -3.45 7.71 -13.45
CA VAL A 167 -4.59 8.61 -13.20
C VAL A 167 -4.44 9.87 -14.05
N ALA A 168 -3.25 10.49 -14.06
CA ALA A 168 -2.96 11.66 -14.88
C ALA A 168 -3.14 11.37 -16.39
N GLN A 169 -2.73 10.18 -16.84
CA GLN A 169 -2.94 9.69 -18.21
C GLN A 169 -4.40 9.29 -18.50
N LYS A 170 -5.29 9.29 -17.49
CA LYS A 170 -6.67 8.76 -17.58
C LYS A 170 -6.76 7.31 -18.06
N ASN A 171 -5.72 6.50 -17.74
CA ASN A 171 -5.60 5.11 -18.18
C ASN A 171 -6.06 4.13 -17.10
N ALA A 172 -7.36 4.15 -16.80
CA ALA A 172 -7.98 3.27 -15.80
C ALA A 172 -7.82 1.77 -16.12
N LYS A 173 -7.67 1.40 -17.40
CA LYS A 173 -7.48 0.00 -17.81
C LYS A 173 -6.16 -0.57 -17.28
N LYS A 174 -5.07 0.20 -17.33
CA LYS A 174 -3.77 -0.23 -16.79
C LYS A 174 -3.80 -0.38 -15.27
N ILE A 175 -4.52 0.52 -14.58
CA ILE A 175 -4.76 0.41 -13.14
C ILE A 175 -5.46 -0.92 -12.83
N ALA A 176 -6.58 -1.19 -13.49
CA ALA A 176 -7.36 -2.41 -13.30
C ALA A 176 -6.55 -3.69 -13.59
N TYR A 177 -5.86 -3.72 -14.73
CA TYR A 177 -5.07 -4.89 -15.13
C TYR A 177 -3.97 -5.23 -14.11
N THR A 178 -3.20 -4.23 -13.69
CA THR A 178 -2.10 -4.45 -12.73
C THR A 178 -2.62 -4.87 -11.36
N SER A 179 -3.75 -4.31 -10.90
CA SER A 179 -4.36 -4.67 -9.62
C SER A 179 -4.96 -6.08 -9.65
N MET A 180 -5.64 -6.44 -10.74
CA MET A 180 -6.19 -7.80 -10.90
C MET A 180 -5.09 -8.86 -10.97
N SER A 181 -4.00 -8.58 -11.70
CA SER A 181 -2.83 -9.49 -11.72
C SER A 181 -2.25 -9.71 -10.32
N ALA A 182 -2.13 -8.65 -9.52
CA ALA A 182 -1.65 -8.76 -8.15
C ALA A 182 -2.61 -9.56 -7.25
N ALA A 183 -3.94 -9.38 -7.40
CA ALA A 183 -4.92 -10.15 -6.66
C ALA A 183 -4.87 -11.65 -6.99
N ILE A 184 -4.70 -11.99 -8.26
CA ILE A 184 -4.54 -13.38 -8.69
C ILE A 184 -3.25 -13.98 -8.12
N ILE A 185 -2.13 -13.26 -8.19
CA ILE A 185 -0.84 -13.69 -7.61
C ILE A 185 -1.00 -13.91 -6.10
N ASN A 186 -1.64 -12.97 -5.38
CA ASN A 186 -1.87 -13.09 -3.95
C ASN A 186 -2.60 -14.39 -3.60
N ILE A 187 -3.75 -14.68 -4.24
CA ILE A 187 -4.52 -15.90 -3.99
C ILE A 187 -3.72 -17.15 -4.31
N ILE A 188 -3.04 -17.19 -5.46
CA ILE A 188 -2.27 -18.38 -5.88
C ILE A 188 -1.15 -18.67 -4.88
N VAL A 189 -0.38 -17.65 -4.51
CA VAL A 189 0.74 -17.79 -3.58
C VAL A 189 0.25 -18.20 -2.20
N ASP A 190 -0.86 -17.61 -1.72
CA ASP A 190 -1.42 -17.97 -0.42
C ASP A 190 -1.88 -19.43 -0.41
N LEU A 191 -2.67 -19.87 -1.39
CA LEU A 191 -3.14 -21.27 -1.49
C LEU A 191 -2.00 -22.29 -1.62
N VAL A 192 -0.92 -21.95 -2.32
CA VAL A 192 0.24 -22.84 -2.47
C VAL A 192 1.04 -22.97 -1.18
N LEU A 193 1.13 -21.87 -0.43
CA LEU A 193 1.99 -21.78 0.76
C LEU A 193 1.27 -22.11 2.07
N ILE A 194 -0.08 -21.98 2.14
CA ILE A 194 -0.84 -22.08 3.40
C ILE A 194 -0.59 -23.38 4.16
N ASN A 195 -0.51 -24.50 3.45
CA ASN A 195 -0.25 -25.82 4.04
C ASN A 195 1.21 -26.02 4.45
N LYS A 196 2.16 -25.19 3.96
CA LYS A 196 3.60 -25.34 4.23
C LYS A 196 4.07 -24.44 5.35
N ILE A 197 3.68 -23.17 5.32
CA ILE A 197 4.16 -22.13 6.23
C ILE A 197 3.03 -21.45 7.02
N GLN A 198 1.84 -22.02 7.01
CA GLN A 198 0.68 -21.58 7.81
C GLN A 198 0.39 -20.07 7.66
N VAL A 199 0.22 -19.34 8.77
CA VAL A 199 -0.13 -17.90 8.75
C VAL A 199 0.88 -17.05 7.98
N PHE A 200 2.14 -17.48 7.89
CA PHE A 200 3.15 -16.78 7.09
C PHE A 200 2.81 -16.74 5.59
N ALA A 201 2.01 -17.70 5.11
CA ALA A 201 1.59 -17.73 3.71
C ALA A 201 0.84 -16.44 3.33
N ALA A 202 -0.09 -15.98 4.16
CA ALA A 202 -0.85 -14.77 3.94
C ALA A 202 0.05 -13.50 3.95
N SER A 203 1.05 -13.44 4.82
CA SER A 203 1.98 -12.31 4.85
C SER A 203 2.91 -12.29 3.64
N PHE A 204 3.41 -13.44 3.21
CA PHE A 204 4.27 -13.56 2.03
C PHE A 204 3.49 -13.37 0.72
N SER A 205 2.26 -13.88 0.61
CA SER A 205 1.42 -13.67 -0.57
C SER A 205 1.15 -12.19 -0.80
N THR A 206 0.84 -11.45 0.27
CA THR A 206 0.65 -9.99 0.22
C THR A 206 1.94 -9.27 -0.19
N LEU A 207 3.10 -9.66 0.36
CA LEU A 207 4.40 -9.08 -0.01
C LEU A 207 4.72 -9.32 -1.50
N ILE A 208 4.57 -10.56 -1.96
CA ILE A 208 4.85 -10.94 -3.35
C ILE A 208 3.88 -10.25 -4.32
N ALA A 209 2.61 -10.14 -3.96
CA ALA A 209 1.60 -9.47 -4.77
C ALA A 209 1.94 -7.98 -4.98
N PHE A 210 2.26 -7.24 -3.90
CA PHE A 210 2.62 -5.83 -4.02
C PHE A 210 3.98 -5.61 -4.68
N LEU A 211 4.96 -6.48 -4.44
CA LEU A 211 6.25 -6.44 -5.14
C LEU A 211 6.06 -6.65 -6.65
N SER A 212 5.28 -7.65 -7.05
CA SER A 212 4.99 -7.93 -8.46
C SER A 212 4.27 -6.76 -9.13
N MET A 213 3.27 -6.20 -8.44
CA MET A 213 2.52 -5.03 -8.93
C MET A 213 3.42 -3.80 -9.07
N PHE A 214 4.33 -3.57 -8.12
CA PHE A 214 5.31 -2.50 -8.18
C PHE A 214 6.23 -2.67 -9.39
N ILE A 215 6.80 -3.87 -9.61
CA ILE A 215 7.69 -4.14 -10.73
C ILE A 215 6.99 -3.87 -12.07
N ILE A 216 5.74 -4.35 -12.23
CA ILE A 216 4.97 -4.12 -13.46
C ILE A 216 4.74 -2.62 -13.68
N ARG A 217 4.31 -1.88 -12.65
CA ARG A 217 4.07 -0.43 -12.77
C ARG A 217 5.35 0.36 -12.99
N TYR A 218 6.42 0.02 -12.29
CA TYR A 218 7.73 0.64 -12.48
C TYR A 218 8.21 0.54 -13.94
N ILE A 219 8.16 -0.66 -14.52
CA ILE A 219 8.59 -0.89 -15.90
C ILE A 219 7.69 -0.14 -16.89
N ASP A 220 6.36 -0.19 -16.68
CA ASP A 220 5.42 0.39 -17.64
C ASP A 220 5.38 1.93 -17.58
N VAL A 221 5.40 2.51 -16.39
CA VAL A 221 5.40 3.98 -16.22
C VAL A 221 6.68 4.59 -16.76
N ASN A 222 7.85 3.98 -16.51
CA ASN A 222 9.13 4.50 -16.99
C ASN A 222 9.29 4.45 -18.52
N LYS A 223 8.34 3.87 -19.26
CA LYS A 223 8.29 4.01 -20.73
C LYS A 223 7.76 5.37 -21.18
N THR A 224 7.01 6.08 -20.34
CA THR A 224 6.34 7.34 -20.69
C THR A 224 6.77 8.52 -19.83
N VAL A 225 7.15 8.26 -18.59
CA VAL A 225 7.60 9.26 -17.61
C VAL A 225 8.86 8.72 -16.93
N HIS A 226 9.98 9.45 -17.03
CA HIS A 226 11.24 9.01 -16.46
C HIS A 226 11.32 9.39 -14.96
N MET A 227 10.52 8.72 -14.15
CA MET A 227 10.43 8.95 -12.71
C MET A 227 11.28 7.93 -11.97
N LYS A 228 12.33 8.38 -11.28
CA LYS A 228 13.30 7.51 -10.58
C LYS A 228 13.54 7.98 -9.17
N ILE A 229 13.61 7.04 -8.25
CA ILE A 229 14.09 7.34 -6.89
C ILE A 229 15.62 7.51 -6.95
N ARG A 230 16.16 8.52 -6.27
CA ARG A 230 17.61 8.77 -6.21
C ARG A 230 18.35 7.57 -5.60
N LYS A 231 19.39 7.10 -6.28
CA LYS A 231 20.17 5.92 -5.88
C LYS A 231 20.61 5.89 -4.41
N PRO A 232 21.13 7.00 -3.81
CA PRO A 232 21.52 6.99 -2.40
C PRO A 232 20.38 6.62 -1.46
N ILE A 233 19.15 7.08 -1.75
CA ILE A 233 17.96 6.77 -0.94
C ILE A 233 17.61 5.28 -1.06
N ILE A 234 17.66 4.71 -2.28
CA ILE A 234 17.42 3.27 -2.48
C ILE A 234 18.44 2.45 -1.68
N ILE A 235 19.73 2.79 -1.80
CA ILE A 235 20.81 2.06 -1.10
C ILE A 235 20.60 2.16 0.42
N GLY A 236 20.36 3.36 0.95
CA GLY A 236 20.09 3.55 2.37
C GLY A 236 18.86 2.75 2.85
N THR A 237 17.75 2.80 2.10
CA THR A 237 16.54 2.02 2.40
C THR A 237 16.81 0.52 2.41
N VAL A 238 17.55 0.00 1.43
CA VAL A 238 17.88 -1.43 1.37
C VAL A 238 18.78 -1.85 2.53
N LEU A 239 19.83 -1.06 2.84
CA LEU A 239 20.74 -1.37 3.93
C LEU A 239 20.04 -1.39 5.30
N ILE A 240 19.21 -0.39 5.57
CA ILE A 240 18.44 -0.33 6.83
C ILE A 240 17.39 -1.43 6.87
N GLY A 241 16.71 -1.70 5.76
CA GLY A 241 15.77 -2.79 5.67
C GLY A 241 16.42 -4.15 5.99
N LEU A 242 17.58 -4.44 5.41
CA LEU A 242 18.32 -5.67 5.70
C LEU A 242 18.80 -5.73 7.15
N MET A 243 19.30 -4.62 7.70
CA MET A 243 19.66 -4.52 9.11
C MET A 243 18.48 -4.85 10.02
N LEU A 244 17.29 -4.29 9.74
CA LEU A 244 16.09 -4.55 10.53
C LEU A 244 15.64 -6.01 10.44
N VAL A 245 15.75 -6.66 9.29
CA VAL A 245 15.46 -8.10 9.15
C VAL A 245 16.37 -8.91 10.10
N GLY A 246 17.65 -8.60 10.15
CA GLY A 246 18.60 -9.29 11.01
C GLY A 246 18.41 -9.02 12.50
N THR A 247 18.01 -7.82 12.88
CA THR A 247 17.89 -7.41 14.29
C THR A 247 16.49 -7.62 14.88
N TYR A 248 15.46 -7.72 14.06
CA TYR A 248 14.06 -7.86 14.50
C TYR A 248 13.82 -9.12 15.33
N TYR A 249 14.41 -10.25 14.91
CA TYR A 249 14.29 -11.54 15.57
C TYR A 249 15.41 -11.79 16.59
N CYS A 250 16.31 -10.83 16.79
CA CYS A 250 17.37 -10.95 17.79
C CYS A 250 16.77 -10.70 19.18
N GLU A 251 16.99 -11.62 20.12
CA GLU A 251 16.50 -11.48 21.51
C GLU A 251 17.27 -10.42 22.31
N ASN A 252 18.41 -9.94 21.79
CA ASN A 252 19.25 -8.97 22.48
C ASN A 252 18.70 -7.55 22.35
N LYS A 253 18.12 -7.03 23.43
CA LYS A 253 17.55 -5.69 23.51
C LYS A 253 18.53 -4.56 23.18
N THR A 254 19.82 -4.75 23.46
CA THR A 254 20.85 -3.75 23.12
C THR A 254 21.02 -3.62 21.61
N VAL A 255 21.04 -4.75 20.89
CA VAL A 255 21.11 -4.77 19.42
C VAL A 255 19.86 -4.12 18.80
N GLN A 256 18.70 -4.44 19.33
CA GLN A 256 17.42 -3.82 18.89
C GLN A 256 17.41 -2.31 19.15
N PHE A 257 17.93 -1.85 20.29
CA PHE A 257 18.02 -0.42 20.60
C PHE A 257 19.02 0.31 19.69
N VAL A 258 20.16 -0.28 19.39
CA VAL A 258 21.13 0.27 18.42
C VAL A 258 20.49 0.37 17.03
N ALA A 259 19.77 -0.66 16.58
CA ALA A 259 19.04 -0.63 15.32
C ALA A 259 17.97 0.48 15.28
N PHE A 260 17.28 0.69 16.39
CA PHE A 260 16.32 1.80 16.53
C PHE A 260 17.03 3.16 16.39
N CYS A 261 18.17 3.38 17.08
CA CYS A 261 18.91 4.63 16.96
C CYS A 261 19.42 4.89 15.54
N ILE A 262 19.95 3.87 14.86
CA ILE A 262 20.39 3.97 13.45
C ILE A 262 19.20 4.33 12.55
N THR A 263 18.04 3.72 12.76
CA THR A 263 16.84 4.00 12.00
C THR A 263 16.35 5.44 12.24
N ALA A 264 16.44 5.93 13.47
CA ALA A 264 16.08 7.31 13.80
C ALA A 264 17.01 8.35 13.14
N ILE A 265 18.31 8.02 12.95
CA ILE A 265 19.26 8.87 12.23
C ILE A 265 18.95 8.89 10.72
N TYR A 266 18.46 7.78 10.17
CA TYR A 266 18.06 7.71 8.76
C TYR A 266 16.81 8.54 8.45
N ALA A 267 15.87 8.62 9.38
CA ALA A 267 14.60 9.35 9.23
C ALA A 267 14.83 10.86 9.07
#